data_c6163af75f975f056016c6d6be2ed84c
#
_entry.id   c6163af75f975f056016c6d6be2ed84c
#
_cell.length_a   1.000
_cell.length_b   1.000
_cell.length_c   1.000
_cell.angle_alpha   90.00
_cell.angle_beta   90.00
_cell.angle_gamma   90.00
#
_symmetry.space_group_name_H-M   'P 1'
#
loop_
_entity.id
_entity.type
_entity.pdbx_description
1 polymer ?
#
loop_
_entity_poly.entity_id
_entity_poly.type
_entity_poly.pdbx_seq_one_letter_code
_entity_poly.pdbx_strand_id
1 'polypeptide(L)'
;IEADVVDGAHRERVSGQVAVATARGRLENVALVPADAQAHPVAVQAIEGADWVVLGPGSWYSSVLPHLILPSMRRALLEARARRVLILNLSAQHGETDGMTAADHVRVLADCAPDLRLDVILADPSTVEDIEALGSVARSMGATLVLRQVRSSDGLCHHDPLRLAAALRDAFDGVVGDVGPAGARA
;
A
#
# COMPACT_ATOMS: atom_id res chain seq x y z
N ILE A 1 -17.38 5.16 -3.34
CA ILE A 1 -16.91 4.09 -2.45
C ILE A 1 -17.86 3.92 -1.29
N GLU A 2 -18.09 2.69 -0.87
CA GLU A 2 -18.88 2.31 0.29
C GLU A 2 -18.12 1.28 1.12
N ALA A 3 -18.42 1.24 2.42
CA ALA A 3 -17.87 0.24 3.33
C ALA A 3 -18.84 -0.04 4.47
N ASP A 4 -18.71 -1.20 5.09
CA ASP A 4 -19.34 -1.49 6.37
C ASP A 4 -18.38 -1.11 7.48
N VAL A 5 -18.83 -0.30 8.42
CA VAL A 5 -18.10 0.07 9.65
C VAL A 5 -18.57 -0.84 10.77
N VAL A 6 -17.65 -1.53 11.42
CA VAL A 6 -17.93 -2.46 12.52
C VAL A 6 -17.26 -1.95 13.79
N ASP A 7 -18.07 -1.62 14.80
CA ASP A 7 -17.63 -1.23 16.13
C ASP A 7 -18.35 -2.08 17.18
N GLY A 8 -17.67 -3.07 17.72
CA GLY A 8 -18.24 -4.08 18.59
C GLY A 8 -19.40 -4.85 17.91
N ALA A 9 -20.60 -4.73 18.45
CA ALA A 9 -21.82 -5.34 17.89
C ALA A 9 -22.55 -4.43 16.88
N HIS A 10 -22.10 -3.18 16.73
CA HIS A 10 -22.71 -2.23 15.80
C HIS A 10 -22.10 -2.39 14.41
N ARG A 11 -22.95 -2.41 13.39
CA ARG A 11 -22.57 -2.41 11.98
C ARG A 11 -23.37 -1.36 11.24
N GLU A 12 -22.67 -0.48 10.52
CA GLU A 12 -23.26 0.60 9.73
C GLU A 12 -22.65 0.63 8.35
N ARG A 13 -23.44 0.87 7.30
CA ARG A 13 -22.99 1.12 5.94
C ARG A 13 -22.73 2.61 5.75
N VAL A 14 -21.50 2.97 5.38
CA VAL A 14 -21.12 4.34 5.06
C VAL A 14 -20.85 4.48 3.56
N SER A 15 -21.19 5.65 2.99
CA SER A 15 -21.01 5.93 1.56
C SER A 15 -20.26 7.26 1.37
N GLY A 16 -19.32 7.25 0.45
CA GLY A 16 -18.46 8.39 0.11
C GLY A 16 -17.06 8.28 0.69
N GLN A 17 -16.07 8.82 -0.07
CA GLN A 17 -14.66 8.72 0.29
C GLN A 17 -14.35 9.33 1.67
N VAL A 18 -14.92 10.49 1.96
CA VAL A 18 -14.69 11.16 3.25
C VAL A 18 -15.32 10.36 4.39
N ALA A 19 -16.54 9.83 4.20
CA ALA A 19 -17.20 9.02 5.22
C ALA A 19 -16.41 7.74 5.53
N VAL A 20 -15.90 7.07 4.51
CA VAL A 20 -15.04 5.89 4.68
C VAL A 20 -13.72 6.25 5.36
N ALA A 21 -13.05 7.33 4.93
CA ALA A 21 -11.76 7.75 5.49
C ALA A 21 -11.83 8.28 6.93
N THR A 22 -13.01 8.72 7.38
CA THR A 22 -13.23 9.26 8.73
C THR A 22 -14.06 8.35 9.62
N ALA A 23 -14.41 7.17 9.13
CA ALA A 23 -15.17 6.18 9.90
C ALA A 23 -14.42 5.75 11.16
N ARG A 24 -15.16 5.49 12.23
CA ARG A 24 -14.60 4.96 13.48
C ARG A 24 -15.05 3.52 13.63
N GLY A 25 -14.11 2.60 13.59
CA GLY A 25 -14.36 1.17 13.63
C GLY A 25 -13.64 0.43 12.50
N ARG A 26 -13.70 -0.88 12.49
CA ARG A 26 -13.06 -1.71 11.47
C ARG A 26 -13.86 -1.65 10.17
N LEU A 27 -13.19 -1.32 9.08
CA LEU A 27 -13.79 -1.31 7.75
C LEU A 27 -13.85 -2.72 7.16
N GLU A 28 -15.03 -3.09 6.68
CA GLU A 28 -15.30 -4.35 5.99
C GLU A 28 -16.07 -4.09 4.69
N ASN A 29 -16.07 -5.07 3.79
CA ASN A 29 -16.86 -5.04 2.55
C ASN A 29 -16.72 -3.73 1.76
N VAL A 30 -15.49 -3.22 1.66
CA VAL A 30 -15.20 -2.01 0.89
C VAL A 30 -15.49 -2.28 -0.59
N ALA A 31 -16.32 -1.43 -1.20
CA ALA A 31 -16.78 -1.60 -2.57
C ALA A 31 -16.87 -0.26 -3.31
N LEU A 32 -16.82 -0.31 -4.62
CA LEU A 32 -17.12 0.83 -5.48
C LEU A 32 -18.58 0.77 -5.95
N VAL A 33 -19.22 1.92 -6.04
CA VAL A 33 -20.58 2.06 -6.54
C VAL A 33 -20.58 3.12 -7.65
N PRO A 34 -20.96 2.75 -8.88
CA PRO A 34 -21.33 1.42 -9.33
C PRO A 34 -20.14 0.44 -9.37
N ALA A 35 -20.41 -0.86 -9.19
CA ALA A 35 -19.36 -1.90 -9.15
C ALA A 35 -18.64 -2.08 -10.50
N ASP A 36 -19.28 -1.71 -11.60
CA ASP A 36 -18.76 -1.74 -12.96
C ASP A 36 -18.15 -0.40 -13.42
N ALA A 37 -17.87 0.50 -12.47
CA ALA A 37 -17.20 1.76 -12.75
C ALA A 37 -15.93 1.53 -13.60
N GLN A 38 -15.69 2.44 -14.54
CA GLN A 38 -14.54 2.34 -15.43
C GLN A 38 -13.44 3.30 -15.00
N ALA A 39 -12.20 2.85 -15.08
CA ALA A 39 -11.06 3.74 -14.91
C ALA A 39 -11.01 4.77 -16.03
N HIS A 40 -10.53 5.96 -15.71
CA HIS A 40 -10.34 7.00 -16.71
C HIS A 40 -9.30 6.52 -17.76
N PRO A 41 -9.59 6.61 -19.07
CA PRO A 41 -8.68 6.05 -20.09
C PRO A 41 -7.27 6.60 -20.03
N VAL A 42 -7.09 7.88 -19.70
CA VAL A 42 -5.76 8.51 -19.54
C VAL A 42 -4.98 7.87 -18.38
N ALA A 43 -5.65 7.48 -17.29
CA ALA A 43 -4.99 6.81 -16.17
C ALA A 43 -4.54 5.40 -16.58
N VAL A 44 -5.34 4.66 -17.31
CA VAL A 44 -4.98 3.35 -17.87
C VAL A 44 -3.76 3.48 -18.78
N GLN A 45 -3.80 4.41 -19.76
CA GLN A 45 -2.68 4.66 -20.67
C GLN A 45 -1.40 5.05 -19.93
N ALA A 46 -1.51 5.86 -18.86
CA ALA A 46 -0.35 6.26 -18.06
C ALA A 46 0.30 5.06 -17.36
N ILE A 47 -0.51 4.12 -16.85
CA ILE A 47 0.00 2.89 -16.22
C ILE A 47 0.65 1.98 -17.28
N GLU A 48 0.01 1.80 -18.42
CA GLU A 48 0.52 0.94 -19.51
C GLU A 48 1.84 1.45 -20.10
N GLY A 49 2.05 2.77 -20.12
CA GLY A 49 3.26 3.43 -20.62
C GLY A 49 4.32 3.71 -19.56
N ALA A 50 4.10 3.36 -18.30
CA ALA A 50 5.03 3.67 -17.22
C ALA A 50 6.20 2.68 -17.16
N ASP A 51 7.36 3.16 -16.73
CA ASP A 51 8.48 2.29 -16.31
C ASP A 51 8.29 1.82 -14.86
N TRP A 52 7.70 2.69 -14.03
CA TRP A 52 7.40 2.42 -12.63
C TRP A 52 6.01 2.91 -12.25
N VAL A 53 5.31 2.11 -11.46
CA VAL A 53 4.06 2.48 -10.79
C VAL A 53 4.29 2.53 -9.29
N VAL A 54 3.95 3.66 -8.68
CA VAL A 54 4.05 3.86 -7.23
C VAL A 54 2.67 3.73 -6.63
N LEU A 55 2.51 2.82 -5.68
CA LEU A 55 1.32 2.62 -4.87
C LEU A 55 1.55 3.23 -3.48
N GLY A 56 0.65 4.08 -3.02
CA GLY A 56 0.80 4.79 -1.74
C GLY A 56 1.93 5.85 -1.74
N PRO A 57 2.22 6.43 -0.57
CA PRO A 57 1.47 6.30 0.69
C PRO A 57 0.09 6.97 0.61
N GLY A 58 -0.78 6.69 1.57
CA GLY A 58 -2.11 7.30 1.64
C GLY A 58 -3.10 6.44 2.41
N SER A 59 -4.32 6.95 2.55
CA SER A 59 -5.42 6.21 3.15
C SER A 59 -5.60 4.85 2.47
N TRP A 60 -5.55 3.78 3.27
CA TRP A 60 -5.48 2.42 2.74
C TRP A 60 -6.74 2.04 1.99
N TYR A 61 -7.89 2.21 2.64
CA TYR A 61 -9.19 1.84 2.08
C TYR A 61 -9.78 2.87 1.13
N SER A 62 -9.49 4.16 1.31
CA SER A 62 -10.09 5.20 0.48
C SER A 62 -9.18 5.71 -0.65
N SER A 63 -7.89 5.35 -0.66
CA SER A 63 -6.94 5.85 -1.65
C SER A 63 -6.08 4.75 -2.32
N VAL A 64 -5.63 3.72 -1.59
CA VAL A 64 -4.77 2.67 -2.16
C VAL A 64 -5.61 1.54 -2.76
N LEU A 65 -6.45 0.90 -1.95
CA LEU A 65 -7.26 -0.25 -2.38
C LEU A 65 -8.28 0.05 -3.49
N PRO A 66 -8.89 1.23 -3.61
CA PRO A 66 -9.82 1.51 -4.70
C PRO A 66 -9.27 1.27 -6.10
N HIS A 67 -7.97 1.49 -6.31
CA HIS A 67 -7.32 1.20 -7.59
C HIS A 67 -7.26 -0.29 -7.92
N LEU A 68 -7.28 -1.15 -6.90
CA LEU A 68 -7.27 -2.60 -7.04
C LEU A 68 -8.68 -3.20 -7.06
N ILE A 69 -9.65 -2.52 -6.46
CA ILE A 69 -11.07 -2.90 -6.49
C ILE A 69 -11.69 -2.56 -7.85
N LEU A 70 -11.24 -1.46 -8.50
CA LEU A 70 -11.75 -1.02 -9.80
C LEU A 70 -11.26 -1.97 -10.91
N PRO A 71 -12.15 -2.75 -11.58
CA PRO A 71 -11.73 -3.85 -12.44
C PRO A 71 -10.81 -3.45 -13.59
N SER A 72 -11.12 -2.34 -14.27
CA SER A 72 -10.30 -1.84 -15.38
C SER A 72 -8.94 -1.33 -14.94
N MET A 73 -8.84 -0.69 -13.77
CA MET A 73 -7.57 -0.23 -13.19
C MET A 73 -6.72 -1.41 -12.72
N ARG A 74 -7.34 -2.37 -12.01
CA ARG A 74 -6.66 -3.60 -11.60
C ARG A 74 -6.07 -4.32 -12.79
N ARG A 75 -6.84 -4.50 -13.88
CA ARG A 75 -6.34 -5.12 -15.10
C ARG A 75 -5.15 -4.37 -15.67
N ALA A 76 -5.22 -3.04 -15.79
CA ALA A 76 -4.09 -2.24 -16.25
C ALA A 76 -2.85 -2.42 -15.37
N LEU A 77 -3.02 -2.45 -14.04
CA LEU A 77 -1.93 -2.70 -13.11
C LEU A 77 -1.33 -4.11 -13.25
N LEU A 78 -2.14 -5.13 -13.54
CA LEU A 78 -1.66 -6.50 -13.70
C LEU A 78 -0.92 -6.71 -15.04
N GLU A 79 -1.42 -6.12 -16.12
CA GLU A 79 -0.92 -6.30 -17.49
C GLU A 79 0.26 -5.37 -17.82
N ALA A 80 0.42 -4.27 -17.09
CA ALA A 80 1.52 -3.32 -17.31
C ALA A 80 2.88 -3.99 -17.11
N ARG A 81 3.84 -3.65 -17.99
CA ARG A 81 5.25 -4.05 -17.88
C ARG A 81 5.99 -3.26 -16.81
N ALA A 82 5.39 -2.21 -16.30
CA ALA A 82 5.94 -1.36 -15.25
C ALA A 82 6.33 -2.15 -14.02
N ARG A 83 7.48 -1.83 -13.43
CA ARG A 83 7.84 -2.26 -12.08
C ARG A 83 6.96 -1.55 -11.06
N ARG A 84 6.70 -2.19 -9.93
CA ARG A 84 5.74 -1.68 -8.93
C ARG A 84 6.41 -1.53 -7.58
N VAL A 85 6.31 -0.33 -7.02
CA VAL A 85 6.76 -0.06 -5.65
C VAL A 85 5.57 0.32 -4.77
N LEU A 86 5.45 -0.32 -3.62
CA LEU A 86 4.51 0.04 -2.57
C LEU A 86 5.26 0.82 -1.50
N ILE A 87 4.76 2.02 -1.17
CA ILE A 87 5.27 2.83 -0.05
C ILE A 87 4.30 2.68 1.12
N LEU A 88 4.80 2.16 2.25
CA LEU A 88 3.99 1.99 3.44
C LEU A 88 3.80 3.32 4.18
N ASN A 89 2.66 3.45 4.84
CA ASN A 89 2.39 4.56 5.74
C ASN A 89 3.32 4.52 6.96
N LEU A 90 3.59 5.69 7.53
CA LEU A 90 4.42 5.83 8.72
C LEU A 90 3.67 5.57 10.04
N SER A 91 2.37 5.42 9.98
CA SER A 91 1.51 5.07 11.11
C SER A 91 0.21 4.47 10.60
N ALA A 92 -0.44 3.68 11.46
CA ALA A 92 -1.84 3.33 11.26
C ALA A 92 -2.68 4.61 11.18
N GLN A 93 -3.71 4.58 10.34
CA GLN A 93 -4.65 5.69 10.20
C GLN A 93 -5.82 5.47 11.15
N HIS A 94 -6.02 6.45 12.01
CA HIS A 94 -7.09 6.39 13.02
C HIS A 94 -8.46 6.18 12.37
N GLY A 95 -9.19 5.20 12.89
CA GLY A 95 -10.51 4.80 12.38
C GLY A 95 -10.45 3.85 11.17
N GLU A 96 -9.36 3.83 10.40
CA GLU A 96 -9.26 3.05 9.17
C GLU A 96 -8.41 1.78 9.35
N THR A 97 -7.24 1.92 9.95
CA THR A 97 -6.27 0.83 10.10
C THR A 97 -5.75 0.69 11.53
N ASP A 98 -6.53 1.11 12.52
CA ASP A 98 -6.17 1.02 13.93
C ASP A 98 -5.78 -0.43 14.32
N GLY A 99 -4.64 -0.56 14.97
CA GLY A 99 -4.12 -1.86 15.42
C GLY A 99 -3.51 -2.73 14.32
N MET A 100 -3.49 -2.27 13.07
CA MET A 100 -2.82 -3.00 11.97
C MET A 100 -1.32 -2.75 12.00
N THR A 101 -0.55 -3.83 11.90
CA THR A 101 0.90 -3.78 11.69
C THR A 101 1.24 -3.44 10.23
N ALA A 102 2.50 -3.11 9.96
CA ALA A 102 2.99 -2.93 8.59
C ALA A 102 2.76 -4.19 7.72
N ALA A 103 2.92 -5.38 8.31
CA ALA A 103 2.64 -6.64 7.62
C ALA A 103 1.15 -6.84 7.33
N ASP A 104 0.25 -6.40 8.22
CA ASP A 104 -1.20 -6.52 8.00
C ASP A 104 -1.68 -5.64 6.84
N HIS A 105 -1.13 -4.44 6.69
CA HIS A 105 -1.42 -3.59 5.53
C HIS A 105 -1.10 -4.31 4.22
N VAL A 106 0.06 -4.97 4.14
CA VAL A 106 0.44 -5.72 2.93
C VAL A 106 -0.43 -6.96 2.73
N ARG A 107 -0.83 -7.66 3.80
CA ARG A 107 -1.77 -8.81 3.72
C ARG A 107 -3.11 -8.38 3.14
N VAL A 108 -3.70 -7.29 3.63
CA VAL A 108 -4.97 -6.76 3.10
C VAL A 108 -4.86 -6.44 1.60
N LEU A 109 -3.73 -5.89 1.16
CA LEU A 109 -3.49 -5.64 -0.26
C LEU A 109 -3.38 -6.95 -1.04
N ALA A 110 -2.66 -7.94 -0.53
CA ALA A 110 -2.53 -9.26 -1.14
C ALA A 110 -3.88 -10.00 -1.24
N ASP A 111 -4.71 -9.89 -0.21
CA ASP A 111 -6.05 -10.48 -0.19
C ASP A 111 -6.98 -9.79 -1.20
N CYS A 112 -6.87 -8.46 -1.34
CA CYS A 112 -7.64 -7.68 -2.30
C CYS A 112 -7.23 -7.99 -3.76
N ALA A 113 -5.94 -8.23 -4.01
CA ALA A 113 -5.38 -8.48 -5.33
C ALA A 113 -4.32 -9.60 -5.29
N PRO A 114 -4.73 -10.88 -5.15
CA PRO A 114 -3.81 -12.01 -4.99
C PRO A 114 -2.89 -12.24 -6.22
N ASP A 115 -3.31 -11.75 -7.38
CA ASP A 115 -2.53 -11.84 -8.62
C ASP A 115 -1.50 -10.71 -8.77
N LEU A 116 -1.59 -9.67 -7.94
CA LEU A 116 -0.68 -8.52 -8.01
C LEU A 116 0.70 -8.95 -7.53
N ARG A 117 1.71 -8.61 -8.33
CA ARG A 117 3.12 -8.72 -7.95
C ARG A 117 3.69 -7.33 -7.74
N LEU A 118 4.52 -7.21 -6.72
CA LEU A 118 5.28 -5.98 -6.45
C LEU A 118 6.76 -6.28 -6.63
N ASP A 119 7.53 -5.29 -7.05
CA ASP A 119 8.99 -5.41 -7.13
C ASP A 119 9.65 -4.95 -5.82
N VAL A 120 9.10 -3.90 -5.22
CA VAL A 120 9.64 -3.29 -4.00
C VAL A 120 8.52 -2.94 -3.04
N ILE A 121 8.74 -3.20 -1.75
CA ILE A 121 7.98 -2.60 -0.65
C ILE A 121 8.95 -1.72 0.13
N LEU A 122 8.67 -0.41 0.16
CA LEU A 122 9.47 0.59 0.88
C LEU A 122 8.79 0.92 2.21
N ALA A 123 9.53 0.78 3.30
CA ALA A 123 9.07 1.10 4.65
C ALA A 123 10.15 1.87 5.45
N ASP A 124 9.69 2.69 6.39
CA ASP A 124 10.58 3.28 7.38
C ASP A 124 10.83 2.27 8.51
N PRO A 125 12.08 1.94 8.86
CA PRO A 125 12.36 0.95 9.89
C PRO A 125 11.81 1.32 11.27
N SER A 126 11.58 2.61 11.55
CA SER A 126 11.03 3.05 12.84
C SER A 126 9.53 2.77 12.99
N THR A 127 8.86 2.32 11.92
CA THR A 127 7.41 2.05 11.89
C THR A 127 7.08 0.59 11.60
N VAL A 128 8.09 -0.27 11.54
CA VAL A 128 7.91 -1.71 11.31
C VAL A 128 8.12 -2.45 12.63
N GLU A 129 7.05 -3.01 13.15
CA GLU A 129 7.03 -3.72 14.44
C GLU A 129 7.74 -5.09 14.33
N ASP A 130 7.54 -5.78 13.20
CA ASP A 130 8.11 -7.10 12.91
C ASP A 130 8.62 -7.14 11.45
N ILE A 131 9.93 -6.98 11.31
CA ILE A 131 10.62 -6.99 10.01
C ILE A 131 10.54 -8.37 9.34
N GLU A 132 10.58 -9.45 10.11
CA GLU A 132 10.53 -10.80 9.56
C GLU A 132 9.14 -11.11 8.99
N ALA A 133 8.08 -10.76 9.73
CA ALA A 133 6.71 -10.90 9.26
C ALA A 133 6.46 -10.07 7.99
N LEU A 134 6.89 -8.79 7.98
CA LEU A 134 6.76 -7.93 6.81
C LEU A 134 7.57 -8.48 5.63
N GLY A 135 8.79 -8.93 5.84
CA GLY A 135 9.63 -9.53 4.81
C GLY A 135 9.04 -10.82 4.23
N SER A 136 8.39 -11.64 5.07
CA SER A 136 7.68 -12.85 4.62
C SER A 136 6.53 -12.52 3.68
N VAL A 137 5.69 -11.56 4.06
CA VAL A 137 4.56 -11.13 3.21
C VAL A 137 5.07 -10.44 1.93
N ALA A 138 6.12 -9.62 2.01
CA ALA A 138 6.73 -9.02 0.82
C ALA A 138 7.16 -10.09 -0.19
N ARG A 139 7.87 -11.12 0.26
CA ARG A 139 8.30 -12.24 -0.60
C ARG A 139 7.12 -12.99 -1.23
N SER A 140 6.01 -13.17 -0.53
CA SER A 140 4.83 -13.83 -1.08
C SER A 140 4.22 -13.04 -2.26
N MET A 141 4.40 -11.72 -2.27
CA MET A 141 4.01 -10.85 -3.39
C MET A 141 5.10 -10.68 -4.46
N GLY A 142 6.26 -11.35 -4.30
CA GLY A 142 7.40 -11.24 -5.21
C GLY A 142 8.29 -10.01 -4.96
N ALA A 143 8.05 -9.27 -3.87
CA ALA A 143 8.73 -8.01 -3.60
C ALA A 143 10.00 -8.16 -2.76
N THR A 144 10.97 -7.28 -3.01
CA THR A 144 12.07 -7.00 -2.09
C THR A 144 11.62 -5.96 -1.06
N LEU A 145 11.78 -6.27 0.23
CA LEU A 145 11.57 -5.31 1.29
C LEU A 145 12.77 -4.37 1.40
N VAL A 146 12.52 -3.08 1.27
CA VAL A 146 13.53 -2.02 1.38
C VAL A 146 13.22 -1.15 2.59
N LEU A 147 14.13 -1.16 3.56
CA LEU A 147 14.01 -0.32 4.74
C LEU A 147 14.89 0.93 4.57
N ARG A 148 14.28 2.11 4.58
CA ARG A 148 14.96 3.41 4.50
C ARG A 148 14.33 4.39 5.47
N GLN A 149 15.14 5.21 6.11
CA GLN A 149 14.66 6.31 6.94
C GLN A 149 14.03 7.40 6.06
N VAL A 150 12.74 7.28 5.84
CA VAL A 150 11.94 8.21 5.01
C VAL A 150 11.05 9.13 5.82
N ARG A 151 10.97 8.93 7.15
CA ARG A 151 10.24 9.78 8.07
C ARG A 151 10.98 11.12 8.25
N SER A 152 10.21 12.20 8.36
CA SER A 152 10.73 13.53 8.73
C SER A 152 11.31 13.53 10.13
N SER A 153 12.36 14.36 10.33
CA SER A 153 13.02 14.54 11.63
C SER A 153 12.41 15.66 12.49
N ASP A 154 11.32 16.28 12.01
CA ASP A 154 10.63 17.39 12.72
C ASP A 154 9.69 16.93 13.85
N GLY A 155 9.62 15.63 14.11
CA GLY A 155 8.75 15.02 15.11
C GLY A 155 7.32 14.74 14.62
N LEU A 156 6.96 15.16 13.43
CA LEU A 156 5.66 14.89 12.84
C LEU A 156 5.65 13.55 12.10
N CYS A 157 4.46 12.98 11.91
CA CYS A 157 4.31 11.70 11.24
C CYS A 157 4.03 11.90 9.74
N HIS A 158 5.05 12.37 9.00
CA HIS A 158 4.99 12.48 7.54
C HIS A 158 6.33 12.11 6.90
N HIS A 159 6.27 11.74 5.63
CA HIS A 159 7.47 11.44 4.85
C HIS A 159 8.27 12.70 4.58
N ASP A 160 9.59 12.61 4.73
CA ASP A 160 10.51 13.63 4.25
C ASP A 160 10.63 13.51 2.73
N PRO A 161 10.30 14.56 1.95
CA PRO A 161 10.29 14.48 0.49
C PRO A 161 11.66 14.13 -0.11
N LEU A 162 12.75 14.63 0.48
CA LEU A 162 14.10 14.39 -0.04
C LEU A 162 14.57 12.97 0.28
N ARG A 163 14.32 12.50 1.48
CA ARG A 163 14.64 11.12 1.87
C ARG A 163 13.82 10.11 1.07
N LEU A 164 12.53 10.39 0.89
CA LEU A 164 11.67 9.54 0.07
C LEU A 164 12.11 9.52 -1.40
N ALA A 165 12.44 10.68 -1.97
CA ALA A 165 12.97 10.77 -3.34
C ALA A 165 14.30 9.99 -3.51
N ALA A 166 15.19 10.08 -2.51
CA ALA A 166 16.43 9.31 -2.52
C ALA A 166 16.18 7.79 -2.44
N ALA A 167 15.26 7.37 -1.54
CA ALA A 167 14.89 5.97 -1.41
C ALA A 167 14.24 5.40 -2.68
N LEU A 168 13.39 6.17 -3.34
CA LEU A 168 12.78 5.78 -4.62
C LEU A 168 13.82 5.68 -5.73
N ARG A 169 14.76 6.64 -5.82
CA ARG A 169 15.87 6.55 -6.78
C ARG A 169 16.69 5.28 -6.57
N ASP A 170 17.07 4.97 -5.33
CA ASP A 170 17.78 3.73 -5.01
C ASP A 170 16.99 2.49 -5.46
N ALA A 171 15.68 2.48 -5.23
CA ALA A 171 14.80 1.40 -5.67
C ALA A 171 14.72 1.30 -7.20
N PHE A 172 14.63 2.43 -7.90
CA PHE A 172 14.56 2.48 -9.37
C PHE A 172 15.87 2.06 -10.03
N ASP A 173 16.99 2.44 -9.45
CA ASP A 173 18.33 2.08 -9.94
C ASP A 173 18.74 0.64 -9.54
N GLY A 174 17.90 -0.07 -8.80
CA GLY A 174 18.18 -1.43 -8.32
C GLY A 174 19.22 -1.50 -7.21
N VAL A 175 19.55 -0.38 -6.57
CA VAL A 175 20.41 -0.30 -5.38
C VAL A 175 19.62 -0.68 -4.14
N VAL A 176 18.94 -1.81 -4.21
CA VAL A 176 18.22 -2.42 -3.09
C VAL A 176 19.16 -3.39 -2.40
N GLY A 177 19.79 -2.93 -1.33
CA GLY A 177 20.50 -3.85 -0.45
C GLY A 177 19.51 -4.89 0.06
N ASP A 178 19.83 -6.15 -0.17
CA ASP A 178 19.05 -7.27 0.36
C ASP A 178 19.06 -7.16 1.89
N VAL A 179 17.90 -6.88 2.50
CA VAL A 179 17.69 -6.98 3.94
C VAL A 179 17.35 -8.43 4.22
N GLY A 180 18.28 -9.32 3.88
CA GLY A 180 18.29 -10.67 4.38
C GLY A 180 18.71 -10.67 5.85
N PRO A 181 18.35 -11.68 6.65
CA PRO A 181 18.80 -11.75 8.04
C PRO A 181 20.33 -11.67 8.08
N ALA A 182 20.84 -10.78 8.92
CA ALA A 182 22.27 -10.67 9.18
C ALA A 182 22.77 -12.02 9.72
N GLY A 183 23.41 -12.82 8.87
CA GLY A 183 23.97 -14.09 9.30
C GLY A 183 23.89 -15.22 8.29
N ALA A 184 24.51 -15.06 7.11
CA ALA A 184 25.03 -16.17 6.34
C ALA A 184 26.06 -15.64 5.32
N ARG A 185 27.21 -15.23 5.81
CA ARG A 185 28.44 -15.27 5.01
C ARG A 185 29.21 -16.47 5.48
N ALA A 186 29.20 -17.53 4.72
CA ALA A 186 30.21 -18.58 4.74
C ALA A 186 31.21 -18.28 3.65
#